data_8914b42415ac15500b5378f50afbe2db
#
_entry.id   8914b42415ac15500b5378f50afbe2db
#
_cell.length_a   1.000
_cell.length_b   1.000
_cell.length_c   1.000
_cell.angle_alpha   90.00
_cell.angle_beta   90.00
_cell.angle_gamma   90.00
#
_symmetry.space_group_name_H-M   'P 1'
#
loop_
_entity.id
_entity.type
_entity.pdbx_description
1 polymer ?
#
loop_
_entity_poly.entity_id
_entity_poly.type
_entity_poly.pdbx_seq_one_letter_code
_entity_poly.pdbx_strand_id
1 'polypeptide(L)'
;MSDQAANDKAASLKMLVLAICAIVLMGLVMTFVVRCPCERVPGTVLFGTQVEARISDWSFANEVRLCQIEVQGVIPWSVNLNCMADAQGSLYLSCSRCDGKYWSGRALVNPAARIRIGGDLYPVNLSRVEVPSRLDHAWRTRAAKTGMGVD
;
A
#
# COMPACT_ATOMS: atom_id res chain seq x y z
N MET A 1 31.57 -27.49 -43.07
CA MET A 1 31.18 -26.06 -43.00
C MET A 1 29.70 -25.85 -42.73
N SER A 2 28.78 -26.75 -43.11
CA SER A 2 27.34 -26.63 -42.86
C SER A 2 26.91 -26.79 -41.40
N ASP A 3 27.53 -27.68 -40.63
CA ASP A 3 27.16 -27.97 -39.23
C ASP A 3 27.51 -26.83 -38.28
N GLN A 4 28.57 -26.11 -38.53
CA GLN A 4 28.97 -24.98 -37.69
C GLN A 4 28.02 -23.80 -37.83
N ALA A 5 27.56 -23.50 -39.05
CA ALA A 5 26.58 -22.46 -39.30
C ALA A 5 25.17 -22.77 -38.70
N ALA A 6 24.80 -24.07 -38.64
CA ALA A 6 23.57 -24.51 -37.99
C ALA A 6 23.64 -24.37 -36.46
N ASN A 7 24.80 -24.69 -35.86
CA ASN A 7 25.03 -24.57 -34.44
C ASN A 7 25.07 -23.10 -33.99
N ASP A 8 25.66 -22.21 -34.76
CA ASP A 8 25.71 -20.77 -34.48
C ASP A 8 24.32 -20.13 -34.55
N LYS A 9 23.47 -20.54 -35.50
CA LYS A 9 22.07 -20.11 -35.59
C LYS A 9 21.24 -20.61 -34.40
N ALA A 10 21.45 -21.86 -33.97
CA ALA A 10 20.77 -22.41 -32.81
C ALA A 10 21.21 -21.72 -31.50
N ALA A 11 22.48 -21.38 -31.36
CA ALA A 11 23.00 -20.61 -30.23
C ALA A 11 22.42 -19.20 -30.20
N SER A 12 22.38 -18.52 -31.35
CA SER A 12 21.78 -17.18 -31.48
C SER A 12 20.28 -17.17 -31.14
N LEU A 13 19.53 -18.17 -31.59
CA LEU A 13 18.11 -18.32 -31.30
C LEU A 13 17.87 -18.53 -29.78
N LYS A 14 18.69 -19.37 -29.12
CA LYS A 14 18.60 -19.58 -27.67
C LYS A 14 18.85 -18.29 -26.88
N MET A 15 19.86 -17.52 -27.28
CA MET A 15 20.18 -16.23 -26.66
C MET A 15 19.03 -15.23 -26.84
N LEU A 16 18.43 -15.18 -28.02
CA LEU A 16 17.28 -14.32 -28.29
C LEU A 16 16.06 -14.69 -27.41
N VAL A 17 15.75 -15.98 -27.31
CA VAL A 17 14.64 -16.47 -26.45
C VAL A 17 14.89 -16.13 -24.98
N LEU A 18 16.11 -16.34 -24.48
CA LEU A 18 16.48 -15.98 -23.11
C LEU A 18 16.33 -14.47 -22.84
N ALA A 19 16.77 -13.64 -23.79
CA ALA A 19 16.62 -12.18 -23.67
C ALA A 19 15.14 -11.76 -23.63
N ILE A 20 14.30 -12.34 -24.48
CA ILE A 20 12.86 -12.06 -24.48
C ILE A 20 12.23 -12.51 -23.14
N CYS A 21 12.54 -13.71 -22.65
CA CYS A 21 12.04 -14.20 -21.37
C CYS A 21 12.46 -13.28 -20.21
N ALA A 22 13.70 -12.80 -20.20
CA ALA A 22 14.18 -11.87 -19.18
C ALA A 22 13.43 -10.53 -19.22
N ILE A 23 13.17 -9.98 -20.42
CA ILE A 23 12.42 -8.74 -20.59
C ILE A 23 10.96 -8.92 -20.11
N VAL A 24 10.31 -10.02 -20.48
CA VAL A 24 8.93 -10.33 -20.06
C VAL A 24 8.87 -10.49 -18.54
N LEU A 25 9.80 -11.24 -17.95
CA LEU A 25 9.85 -11.43 -16.50
C LEU A 25 10.07 -10.10 -15.78
N MET A 26 10.98 -9.26 -16.26
CA MET A 26 11.22 -7.93 -15.71
C MET A 26 9.96 -7.05 -15.81
N GLY A 27 9.26 -7.07 -16.93
CA GLY A 27 7.99 -6.36 -17.12
C GLY A 27 6.90 -6.83 -16.15
N LEU A 28 6.79 -8.14 -15.91
CA LEU A 28 5.86 -8.71 -14.93
C LEU A 28 6.19 -8.29 -13.50
N VAL A 29 7.47 -8.33 -13.13
CA VAL A 29 7.93 -7.90 -11.80
C VAL A 29 7.67 -6.40 -11.62
N MET A 30 7.97 -5.58 -12.60
CA MET A 30 7.71 -4.13 -12.55
C MET A 30 6.22 -3.82 -12.43
N THR A 31 5.35 -4.49 -13.21
CA THR A 31 3.91 -4.32 -13.09
C THR A 31 3.39 -4.75 -11.72
N PHE A 32 3.91 -5.83 -11.17
CA PHE A 32 3.55 -6.30 -9.83
C PHE A 32 3.95 -5.28 -8.75
N VAL A 33 5.19 -4.80 -8.76
CA VAL A 33 5.72 -3.82 -7.79
C VAL A 33 4.97 -2.48 -7.87
N VAL A 34 4.64 -2.02 -9.08
CA VAL A 34 3.93 -0.74 -9.27
C VAL A 34 2.46 -0.84 -8.84
N ARG A 35 1.79 -1.98 -9.03
CA ARG A 35 0.37 -2.15 -8.72
C ARG A 35 0.08 -2.55 -7.27
N CYS A 36 1.07 -3.04 -6.52
CA CYS A 36 0.90 -3.30 -5.09
C CYS A 36 0.90 -1.97 -4.29
N PRO A 37 0.27 -1.95 -3.13
CA PRO A 37 0.48 -2.91 -2.04
C PRO A 37 -0.43 -4.13 -2.11
N CYS A 38 0.18 -5.32 -2.14
CA CYS A 38 -0.51 -6.60 -2.11
C CYS A 38 -0.34 -7.21 -0.72
N GLU A 39 -1.42 -7.33 0.03
CA GLU A 39 -1.44 -7.85 1.40
C GLU A 39 -0.32 -7.29 2.30
N ARG A 40 0.82 -7.97 2.38
CA ARG A 40 1.98 -7.60 3.21
C ARG A 40 3.14 -6.96 2.44
N VAL A 41 3.06 -6.96 1.10
CA VAL A 41 4.12 -6.38 0.25
C VAL A 41 3.83 -4.90 0.04
N PRO A 42 4.79 -4.01 0.37
CA PRO A 42 4.62 -2.58 0.07
C PRO A 42 4.59 -2.34 -1.43
N GLY A 43 3.90 -1.29 -1.82
CA GLY A 43 3.87 -0.77 -3.18
C GLY A 43 4.45 0.64 -3.26
N THR A 44 4.26 1.27 -4.41
CA THR A 44 4.68 2.64 -4.68
C THR A 44 3.46 3.55 -4.78
N VAL A 45 3.14 4.03 -5.97
CA VAL A 45 2.03 4.96 -6.22
C VAL A 45 0.69 4.23 -6.15
N LEU A 46 -0.28 4.80 -5.43
CA LEU A 46 -1.66 4.35 -5.45
C LEU A 46 -2.41 4.97 -6.63
N PHE A 47 -3.18 4.13 -7.32
CA PHE A 47 -4.06 4.51 -8.41
C PHE A 47 -5.53 4.37 -7.99
N GLY A 48 -6.38 5.29 -8.44
CA GLY A 48 -7.81 5.31 -8.14
C GLY A 48 -8.45 6.63 -8.54
N THR A 49 -9.75 6.75 -8.33
CA THR A 49 -10.49 7.99 -8.57
C THR A 49 -10.13 9.03 -7.50
N GLN A 50 -9.63 10.20 -7.91
CA GLN A 50 -9.29 11.27 -6.97
C GLN A 50 -10.58 11.91 -6.43
N VAL A 51 -10.68 11.98 -5.09
CA VAL A 51 -11.77 12.66 -4.41
C VAL A 51 -11.21 13.94 -3.77
N GLU A 52 -11.59 15.08 -4.30
CA GLU A 52 -11.13 16.40 -3.80
C GLU A 52 -12.00 16.92 -2.66
N ALA A 53 -13.19 16.35 -2.48
CA ALA A 53 -14.10 16.74 -1.43
C ALA A 53 -13.50 16.48 -0.04
N ARG A 54 -13.69 17.43 0.87
CA ARG A 54 -13.31 17.27 2.27
C ARG A 54 -14.26 16.26 2.93
N ILE A 55 -13.70 15.16 3.40
CA ILE A 55 -14.46 14.11 4.08
C ILE A 55 -14.55 14.47 5.59
N SER A 56 -15.75 14.60 6.08
CA SER A 56 -16.04 14.82 7.51
C SER A 56 -16.45 13.54 8.25
N ASP A 57 -16.94 12.55 7.52
CA ASP A 57 -17.37 11.26 8.05
C ASP A 57 -16.71 10.12 7.26
N TRP A 58 -15.89 9.34 7.94
CA TRP A 58 -15.15 8.21 7.39
C TRP A 58 -15.80 6.86 7.71
N SER A 59 -17.07 6.82 8.11
CA SER A 59 -17.75 5.57 8.50
C SER A 59 -17.67 4.47 7.44
N PHE A 60 -17.67 4.85 6.15
CA PHE A 60 -17.49 3.91 5.03
C PHE A 60 -16.14 3.15 5.05
N ALA A 61 -15.14 3.64 5.80
CA ALA A 61 -13.90 2.89 6.01
C ALA A 61 -14.11 1.59 6.81
N ASN A 62 -15.23 1.46 7.52
CA ASN A 62 -15.57 0.25 8.24
C ASN A 62 -16.06 -0.88 7.33
N GLU A 63 -16.49 -0.57 6.11
CA GLU A 63 -17.00 -1.53 5.13
C GLU A 63 -15.88 -2.30 4.42
N VAL A 64 -14.66 -1.78 4.43
CA VAL A 64 -13.51 -2.44 3.79
C VAL A 64 -12.63 -3.12 4.83
N ARG A 65 -12.05 -4.27 4.48
CA ARG A 65 -11.16 -5.01 5.37
C ARG A 65 -9.87 -4.23 5.68
N LEU A 66 -9.26 -3.66 4.66
CA LEU A 66 -8.01 -2.89 4.75
C LEU A 66 -8.12 -1.65 3.85
N CYS A 67 -7.45 -0.59 4.27
CA CYS A 67 -7.17 0.56 3.42
C CYS A 67 -5.70 0.54 2.99
N GLN A 68 -5.40 1.31 1.97
CA GLN A 68 -4.04 1.50 1.51
C GLN A 68 -3.63 2.95 1.74
N ILE A 69 -2.49 3.14 2.41
CA ILE A 69 -1.93 4.47 2.63
C ILE A 69 -0.69 4.66 1.76
N GLU A 70 -0.56 5.81 1.13
CA GLU A 70 0.64 6.24 0.42
C GLU A 70 1.23 7.44 1.12
N VAL A 71 2.49 7.32 1.53
CA VAL A 71 3.26 8.40 2.14
C VAL A 71 4.30 8.96 1.19
N GLN A 72 4.60 10.24 1.36
CA GLN A 72 5.59 10.95 0.56
C GLN A 72 7.02 10.50 0.93
N GLY A 73 7.84 10.27 -0.09
CA GLY A 73 9.25 9.92 0.03
C GLY A 73 10.00 10.33 -1.24
N VAL A 74 11.26 9.94 -1.37
CA VAL A 74 11.98 10.06 -2.65
C VAL A 74 11.24 9.28 -3.74
N ILE A 75 10.75 8.11 -3.36
CA ILE A 75 9.77 7.33 -4.12
C ILE A 75 8.54 7.21 -3.19
N PRO A 76 7.32 7.45 -3.68
CA PRO A 76 6.11 7.20 -2.91
C PRO A 76 6.08 5.76 -2.40
N TRP A 77 5.61 5.59 -1.17
CA TRP A 77 5.59 4.30 -0.51
C TRP A 77 4.20 3.97 0.00
N SER A 78 3.65 2.86 -0.42
CA SER A 78 2.30 2.47 -0.04
C SER A 78 2.24 1.15 0.70
N VAL A 79 1.32 1.06 1.66
CA VAL A 79 1.11 -0.12 2.50
C VAL A 79 -0.37 -0.33 2.79
N ASN A 80 -0.74 -1.59 3.06
CA ASN A 80 -2.05 -1.94 3.58
C ASN A 80 -2.08 -1.79 5.11
N LEU A 81 -3.13 -1.15 5.62
CA LEU A 81 -3.36 -0.95 7.05
C LEU A 81 -4.80 -1.29 7.42
N ASN A 82 -5.02 -1.67 8.68
CA ASN A 82 -6.36 -1.63 9.22
C ASN A 82 -6.80 -0.16 9.32
N CYS A 83 -7.94 0.15 8.76
CA CYS A 83 -8.61 1.44 8.91
C CYS A 83 -9.97 1.24 9.58
N MET A 84 -10.36 2.15 10.41
CA MET A 84 -11.63 2.14 11.12
C MET A 84 -12.05 3.57 11.40
N ALA A 85 -13.35 3.80 11.41
CA ALA A 85 -13.94 5.06 11.84
C ALA A 85 -14.74 4.84 13.12
N ASP A 86 -14.67 5.82 14.01
CA ASP A 86 -15.50 5.85 15.21
C ASP A 86 -16.92 6.37 14.91
N ALA A 87 -17.77 6.40 15.93
CA ALA A 87 -19.15 6.88 15.81
C ALA A 87 -19.25 8.38 15.46
N GLN A 88 -18.15 9.13 15.59
CA GLN A 88 -18.05 10.54 15.23
C GLN A 88 -17.48 10.74 13.81
N GLY A 89 -17.24 9.65 13.08
CA GLY A 89 -16.69 9.68 11.73
C GLY A 89 -15.18 9.92 11.66
N SER A 90 -14.46 9.89 12.79
CA SER A 90 -12.99 10.08 12.80
C SER A 90 -12.29 8.82 12.32
N LEU A 91 -11.36 8.98 11.35
CA LEU A 91 -10.61 7.86 10.80
C LEU A 91 -9.36 7.55 11.64
N TYR A 92 -9.21 6.27 11.96
CA TYR A 92 -8.01 5.73 12.60
C TYR A 92 -7.37 4.68 11.72
N LEU A 93 -6.04 4.66 11.73
CA LEU A 93 -5.22 3.64 11.06
C LEU A 93 -4.44 2.87 12.11
N SER A 94 -4.37 1.55 11.97
CA SER A 94 -3.59 0.73 12.89
C SER A 94 -2.74 -0.30 12.16
N CYS A 95 -1.60 -0.60 12.74
CA CYS A 95 -0.70 -1.67 12.31
C CYS A 95 -0.07 -2.35 13.52
N SER A 96 0.35 -3.61 13.34
CA SER A 96 1.20 -4.26 14.34
C SER A 96 2.61 -3.64 14.28
N ARG A 97 3.09 -3.09 15.39
CA ARG A 97 4.41 -2.44 15.49
C ARG A 97 4.59 -1.35 14.43
N CYS A 98 3.86 -0.25 14.54
CA CYS A 98 4.02 0.90 13.65
C CYS A 98 5.40 1.56 13.82
N ASP A 99 5.95 1.52 15.03
CA ASP A 99 7.29 2.06 15.30
C ASP A 99 8.37 1.31 14.50
N GLY A 100 9.30 2.07 13.93
CA GLY A 100 10.39 1.55 13.12
C GLY A 100 10.03 1.15 11.69
N LYS A 101 8.76 1.26 11.28
CA LYS A 101 8.38 1.04 9.88
C LYS A 101 8.69 2.28 9.04
N TYR A 102 9.16 2.07 7.81
CA TYR A 102 9.51 3.16 6.91
C TYR A 102 8.37 4.16 6.71
N TRP A 103 7.16 3.67 6.40
CA TRP A 103 6.01 4.53 6.14
C TRP A 103 5.63 5.40 7.36
N SER A 104 5.69 4.84 8.58
CA SER A 104 5.36 5.60 9.79
C SER A 104 6.41 6.67 10.10
N GLY A 105 7.69 6.36 9.90
CA GLY A 105 8.75 7.37 9.99
C GLY A 105 8.58 8.49 8.97
N ARG A 106 8.18 8.16 7.75
CA ARG A 106 7.89 9.18 6.71
C ARG A 106 6.69 10.05 7.07
N ALA A 107 5.62 9.45 7.61
CA ALA A 107 4.44 10.18 8.05
C ALA A 107 4.70 11.16 9.21
N LEU A 108 5.68 10.86 10.06
CA LEU A 108 6.10 11.81 11.12
C LEU A 108 6.86 13.01 10.56
N VAL A 109 7.61 12.83 9.49
CA VAL A 109 8.38 13.92 8.85
C VAL A 109 7.48 14.76 7.93
N ASN A 110 6.62 14.09 7.16
CA ASN A 110 5.65 14.73 6.27
C ASN A 110 4.29 14.07 6.45
N PRO A 111 3.34 14.73 7.13
CA PRO A 111 2.02 14.16 7.41
C PRO A 111 1.12 14.04 6.18
N ALA A 112 1.43 14.75 5.09
CA ALA A 112 0.63 14.68 3.87
C ALA A 112 0.73 13.27 3.24
N ALA A 113 -0.43 12.68 3.02
CA ALA A 113 -0.55 11.32 2.52
C ALA A 113 -1.80 11.18 1.63
N ARG A 114 -1.91 10.07 0.93
CA ARG A 114 -3.14 9.67 0.24
C ARG A 114 -3.61 8.34 0.81
N ILE A 115 -4.91 8.21 1.04
CA ILE A 115 -5.52 6.95 1.44
C ILE A 115 -6.44 6.45 0.33
N ARG A 116 -6.32 5.16 0.00
CA ARG A 116 -7.26 4.48 -0.89
C ARG A 116 -8.20 3.61 -0.07
N ILE A 117 -9.51 3.87 -0.25
CA ILE A 117 -10.60 3.09 0.35
C ILE A 117 -11.50 2.64 -0.79
N GLY A 118 -11.61 1.33 -1.00
CA GLY A 118 -12.24 0.81 -2.20
C GLY A 118 -11.44 1.20 -3.46
N GLY A 119 -12.07 1.91 -4.39
CA GLY A 119 -11.45 2.44 -5.61
C GLY A 119 -11.01 3.90 -5.54
N ASP A 120 -11.36 4.59 -4.46
CA ASP A 120 -11.23 6.04 -4.34
C ASP A 120 -10.01 6.45 -3.53
N LEU A 121 -9.38 7.55 -3.95
CA LEU A 121 -8.18 8.15 -3.35
C LEU A 121 -8.53 9.48 -2.69
N TYR A 122 -8.21 9.59 -1.42
CA TYR A 122 -8.49 10.78 -0.61
C TYR A 122 -7.19 11.39 -0.11
N PRO A 123 -6.98 12.70 -0.25
CA PRO A 123 -5.87 13.40 0.40
C PRO A 123 -6.14 13.48 1.91
N VAL A 124 -5.14 13.12 2.71
CA VAL A 124 -5.24 13.12 4.18
C VAL A 124 -3.96 13.67 4.80
N ASN A 125 -4.08 14.17 6.04
CA ASN A 125 -2.93 14.46 6.89
C ASN A 125 -2.91 13.47 8.06
N LEU A 126 -1.79 12.77 8.21
CA LEU A 126 -1.61 11.77 9.26
C LEU A 126 -1.07 12.43 10.52
N SER A 127 -1.61 12.01 11.66
CA SER A 127 -1.07 12.37 12.96
C SER A 127 -0.97 11.12 13.84
N ARG A 128 0.09 11.07 14.66
CA ARG A 128 0.24 9.99 15.63
C ARG A 128 -0.71 10.22 16.80
N VAL A 129 -1.41 9.16 17.21
CA VAL A 129 -2.20 9.19 18.42
C VAL A 129 -1.29 8.84 19.60
N GLU A 130 -1.02 9.84 20.46
CA GLU A 130 -0.12 9.69 21.60
C GLU A 130 -0.84 9.81 22.95
N VAL A 131 -1.99 10.49 22.98
CA VAL A 131 -2.77 10.64 24.19
C VAL A 131 -3.40 9.29 24.58
N PRO A 132 -3.14 8.77 25.80
CA PRO A 132 -3.58 7.44 26.21
C PRO A 132 -5.08 7.19 26.03
N SER A 133 -5.93 8.13 26.45
CA SER A 133 -7.39 7.99 26.31
C SER A 133 -7.84 7.91 24.84
N ARG A 134 -7.19 8.63 23.92
CA ARG A 134 -7.45 8.53 22.48
C ARG A 134 -6.92 7.24 21.89
N LEU A 135 -5.79 6.77 22.41
CA LEU A 135 -5.24 5.48 21.99
C LEU A 135 -6.16 4.32 22.40
N ASP A 136 -6.67 4.34 23.62
CA ASP A 136 -7.65 3.38 24.11
C ASP A 136 -8.95 3.43 23.28
N HIS A 137 -9.40 4.63 22.92
CA HIS A 137 -10.56 4.79 22.05
C HIS A 137 -10.31 4.18 20.66
N ALA A 138 -9.17 4.48 20.05
CA ALA A 138 -8.80 3.92 18.75
C ALA A 138 -8.69 2.37 18.79
N TRP A 139 -8.18 1.81 19.90
CA TRP A 139 -8.14 0.36 20.08
C TRP A 139 -9.53 -0.26 20.22
N ARG A 140 -10.44 0.35 20.99
CA ARG A 140 -11.83 -0.10 21.05
C ARG A 140 -12.54 -0.02 19.69
N THR A 141 -12.31 1.06 18.94
CA THR A 141 -12.84 1.21 17.57
C THR A 141 -12.32 0.11 16.65
N ARG A 142 -11.02 -0.23 16.77
CA ARG A 142 -10.43 -1.34 16.03
C ARG A 142 -11.06 -2.68 16.43
N ALA A 143 -11.20 -2.93 17.72
CA ALA A 143 -11.78 -4.16 18.22
C ALA A 143 -13.23 -4.34 17.77
N ALA A 144 -14.03 -3.27 17.79
CA ALA A 144 -15.40 -3.29 17.30
C ALA A 144 -15.47 -3.68 15.80
N LYS A 145 -14.54 -3.19 14.98
CA LYS A 145 -14.48 -3.54 13.55
C LYS A 145 -13.97 -4.96 13.31
N THR A 146 -12.92 -5.38 14.00
CA THR A 146 -12.18 -6.62 13.68
C THR A 146 -12.61 -7.82 14.51
N GLY A 147 -13.36 -7.62 15.58
CA GLY A 147 -13.70 -8.65 16.57
C GLY A 147 -12.49 -9.14 17.37
N MET A 148 -11.35 -8.44 17.33
CA MET A 148 -10.11 -8.86 17.98
C MET A 148 -9.59 -7.79 18.95
N GLY A 149 -9.19 -8.21 20.15
CA GLY A 149 -8.33 -7.44 21.03
C GLY A 149 -9.05 -6.51 22.01
N VAL A 150 -10.03 -7.03 22.71
CA VAL A 150 -10.57 -6.47 23.97
C VAL A 150 -10.50 -7.59 25.03
N ASP A 151 -9.31 -8.03 25.34
CA ASP A 151 -9.02 -8.82 26.55
C ASP A 151 -8.20 -7.96 27.51
#